data_7c0858192e96f750838eeed7873634d6
#
_entry.id   7c0858192e96f750838eeed7873634d6
#
_cell.length_a   1.000
_cell.length_b   1.000
_cell.length_c   1.000
_cell.angle_alpha   90.00
_cell.angle_beta   90.00
_cell.angle_gamma   90.00
#
_symmetry.space_group_name_H-M   'P 1'
#
loop_
_entity.id
_entity.type
_entity.pdbx_description
1 polymer ?
#
loop_
_entity_poly.entity_id
_entity_poly.type
_entity_poly.pdbx_seq_one_letter_code
_entity_poly.pdbx_strand_id
1 'polypeptide(L)'
;RGNIMENNTGTCLEKQPLCEEMLTKMNAYWRAANYLSAGQLYLLDNPLLKKPLSLDQIKKKIVGHWGTVPGQNFVYVHCNRVIKRYDLDMILLSGPGHGGNFLIANTYLDGSYSEIYPNISQDEEGMQKMFKQFSFPCGVPSHCAPETPGSINEGGELGYSIAHAFGAVFDNPDLIATVVVGDGEAETGPLATSWQSNKFLNPVTDGAVLPILHLNGYKISNPTIFSRIPHDEIEDFFKGCGWKPYFVEGDDPMTMHRKMAETMDTVIEEIKAIQKHARETGDAERPKWPMIVLRTPKGWTGPKVVDGQKIEGSFRAHQVPISMENPEEHLKLLNDWLRSYHPEELFDEKGRLIPELAELAPKGNARLGANPHANGGLLLKDL
;
A
#
# COMPACT_ATOMS: atom_id res chain seq x y z
N ARG A 1 33.88 -25.19 35.87
CA ARG A 1 33.39 -25.48 34.51
C ARG A 1 31.93 -25.03 34.46
N GLY A 2 31.68 -23.79 34.14
CA GLY A 2 30.36 -23.20 33.95
C GLY A 2 30.06 -23.15 32.44
N ASN A 3 28.98 -23.81 32.01
CA ASN A 3 28.43 -23.70 30.68
C ASN A 3 27.84 -22.32 30.53
N ILE A 4 28.44 -21.51 29.68
CA ILE A 4 27.83 -20.30 29.13
C ILE A 4 26.86 -20.77 28.06
N MET A 5 25.56 -20.71 28.35
CA MET A 5 24.53 -20.78 27.29
C MET A 5 24.67 -19.51 26.45
N GLU A 6 25.19 -19.66 25.25
CA GLU A 6 25.12 -18.63 24.23
C GLU A 6 23.64 -18.41 23.88
N ASN A 7 23.14 -17.24 24.24
CA ASN A 7 21.84 -16.76 23.77
C ASN A 7 21.92 -16.51 22.25
N ASN A 8 21.50 -17.51 21.51
CA ASN A 8 21.38 -17.44 20.05
C ASN A 8 20.09 -16.70 19.66
N THR A 9 20.01 -15.41 19.99
CA THR A 9 19.03 -14.49 19.42
C THR A 9 19.63 -13.79 18.18
N GLY A 10 20.19 -14.58 17.29
CA GLY A 10 20.43 -14.17 15.91
C GLY A 10 19.06 -13.93 15.27
N THR A 11 18.71 -12.65 15.11
CA THR A 11 17.46 -12.23 14.49
C THR A 11 17.29 -12.92 13.14
N CYS A 12 16.11 -13.42 12.87
CA CYS A 12 15.64 -14.09 11.63
C CYS A 12 15.88 -13.28 10.33
N LEU A 13 16.58 -12.15 10.42
CA LEU A 13 16.82 -11.17 9.36
C LEU A 13 18.10 -11.43 8.51
N GLU A 14 18.98 -12.35 8.92
CA GLU A 14 20.34 -12.36 8.37
C GLU A 14 20.60 -13.34 7.20
N LYS A 15 19.71 -14.28 6.88
CA LYS A 15 20.04 -15.32 5.87
C LYS A 15 18.99 -15.63 4.80
N GLN A 16 17.75 -15.11 4.91
CA GLN A 16 16.73 -15.16 3.86
C GLN A 16 15.92 -13.87 3.90
N PRO A 17 15.34 -13.39 2.76
CA PRO A 17 14.50 -12.19 2.74
C PRO A 17 13.36 -12.25 3.76
N LEU A 18 12.75 -13.43 3.94
CA LEU A 18 11.73 -13.71 4.94
C LEU A 18 11.90 -15.11 5.52
N CYS A 19 12.01 -15.22 6.85
CA CYS A 19 11.77 -16.49 7.53
C CYS A 19 10.27 -16.74 7.67
N GLU A 20 9.87 -17.98 7.99
CA GLU A 20 8.45 -18.38 8.11
C GLU A 20 7.67 -17.54 9.13
N GLU A 21 8.30 -17.21 10.24
CA GLU A 21 7.68 -16.36 11.27
C GLU A 21 7.40 -14.96 10.75
N MET A 22 8.39 -14.33 10.12
CA MET A 22 8.24 -12.97 9.55
C MET A 22 7.23 -12.97 8.40
N LEU A 23 7.24 -13.99 7.55
CA LEU A 23 6.28 -14.18 6.48
C LEU A 23 4.84 -14.25 7.02
N THR A 24 4.63 -15.04 8.07
CA THR A 24 3.32 -15.17 8.74
C THR A 24 2.86 -13.84 9.33
N LYS A 25 3.75 -13.12 10.01
CA LYS A 25 3.45 -11.79 10.58
C LYS A 25 3.14 -10.76 9.50
N MET A 26 3.91 -10.71 8.42
CA MET A 26 3.66 -9.78 7.31
C MET A 26 2.33 -10.06 6.62
N ASN A 27 2.00 -11.33 6.40
CA ASN A 27 0.69 -11.70 5.86
C ASN A 27 -0.46 -11.33 6.82
N ALA A 28 -0.26 -11.49 8.13
CA ALA A 28 -1.24 -11.08 9.14
C ALA A 28 -1.43 -9.55 9.15
N TYR A 29 -0.35 -8.77 9.10
CA TYR A 29 -0.43 -7.31 9.01
C TYR A 29 -1.17 -6.86 7.72
N TRP A 30 -0.88 -7.48 6.59
CA TRP A 30 -1.58 -7.23 5.33
C TRP A 30 -3.07 -7.58 5.40
N ARG A 31 -3.44 -8.70 6.06
CA ARG A 31 -4.84 -9.04 6.34
C ARG A 31 -5.50 -7.97 7.22
N ALA A 32 -4.80 -7.45 8.22
CA ALA A 32 -5.31 -6.37 9.07
C ALA A 32 -5.59 -5.10 8.25
N ALA A 33 -4.65 -4.69 7.39
CA ALA A 33 -4.84 -3.55 6.51
C ALA A 33 -6.03 -3.76 5.54
N ASN A 34 -6.17 -4.95 4.95
CA ASN A 34 -7.28 -5.29 4.08
C ASN A 34 -8.62 -5.30 4.83
N TYR A 35 -8.65 -5.87 6.05
CA TYR A 35 -9.83 -5.86 6.91
C TYR A 35 -10.29 -4.44 7.23
N LEU A 36 -9.38 -3.59 7.69
CA LEU A 36 -9.68 -2.19 7.99
C LEU A 36 -10.14 -1.43 6.74
N SER A 37 -9.54 -1.72 5.60
CA SER A 37 -9.92 -1.09 4.32
C SER A 37 -11.33 -1.50 3.88
N ALA A 38 -11.69 -2.78 4.03
CA ALA A 38 -13.03 -3.27 3.73
C ALA A 38 -14.06 -2.74 4.75
N GLY A 39 -13.70 -2.71 6.04
CA GLY A 39 -14.54 -2.14 7.10
C GLY A 39 -14.91 -0.68 6.84
N GLN A 40 -13.96 0.14 6.38
CA GLN A 40 -14.21 1.53 6.01
C GLN A 40 -15.25 1.67 4.88
N LEU A 41 -15.33 0.72 3.97
CA LEU A 41 -16.32 0.75 2.89
C LEU A 41 -17.73 0.49 3.42
N TYR A 42 -17.88 -0.48 4.33
CA TYR A 42 -19.18 -1.07 4.64
C TYR A 42 -19.73 -0.77 6.04
N LEU A 43 -18.87 -0.75 7.09
CA LEU A 43 -19.33 -0.84 8.46
C LEU A 43 -19.62 0.51 9.12
N LEU A 44 -20.73 0.59 9.86
CA LEU A 44 -21.07 1.67 10.78
C LEU A 44 -20.85 1.27 12.23
N ASP A 45 -21.00 -0.01 12.55
CA ASP A 45 -20.90 -0.59 13.88
C ASP A 45 -20.30 -2.00 13.81
N ASN A 46 -20.04 -2.60 14.99
CA ASN A 46 -19.50 -3.95 15.12
C ASN A 46 -18.14 -4.16 14.44
N PRO A 47 -17.17 -3.26 14.65
CA PRO A 47 -15.90 -3.24 13.89
C PRO A 47 -15.02 -4.48 14.10
N LEU A 48 -15.28 -5.29 15.14
CA LEU A 48 -14.58 -6.55 15.43
C LEU A 48 -15.42 -7.79 15.14
N LEU A 49 -16.60 -7.64 14.54
CA LEU A 49 -17.53 -8.72 14.24
C LEU A 49 -17.86 -9.60 15.46
N LYS A 50 -17.93 -9.00 16.66
CA LYS A 50 -18.28 -9.68 17.93
C LYS A 50 -19.71 -10.19 17.96
N LYS A 51 -20.58 -9.59 17.18
CA LYS A 51 -21.97 -9.99 16.98
C LYS A 51 -22.19 -10.47 15.55
N PRO A 52 -23.24 -11.24 15.26
CA PRO A 52 -23.67 -11.48 13.89
C PRO A 52 -23.88 -10.16 13.16
N LEU A 53 -23.42 -10.09 11.91
CA LEU A 53 -23.56 -8.88 11.10
C LEU A 53 -25.06 -8.69 10.74
N SER A 54 -25.53 -7.45 10.84
CA SER A 54 -26.91 -7.05 10.54
C SER A 54 -26.94 -5.79 9.68
N LEU A 55 -28.04 -5.59 8.95
CA LEU A 55 -28.16 -4.48 7.98
C LEU A 55 -28.07 -3.10 8.60
N ASP A 56 -28.47 -2.92 9.85
CA ASP A 56 -28.37 -1.66 10.59
C ASP A 56 -26.92 -1.28 10.91
N GLN A 57 -25.99 -2.24 10.87
CA GLN A 57 -24.56 -2.04 11.03
C GLN A 57 -23.86 -1.66 9.72
N ILE A 58 -24.56 -1.68 8.59
CA ILE A 58 -24.03 -1.40 7.25
C ILE A 58 -24.39 0.02 6.82
N LYS A 59 -23.47 0.68 6.13
CA LYS A 59 -23.72 2.00 5.52
C LYS A 59 -24.86 1.93 4.52
N LYS A 60 -25.82 2.85 4.62
CA LYS A 60 -26.94 2.95 3.65
C LYS A 60 -26.47 3.31 2.24
N LYS A 61 -25.41 4.09 2.14
CA LYS A 61 -24.74 4.43 0.89
C LYS A 61 -23.29 4.00 0.99
N ILE A 62 -22.95 2.96 0.23
CA ILE A 62 -21.61 2.40 0.17
C ILE A 62 -20.87 3.09 -0.96
N VAL A 63 -19.78 3.80 -0.64
CA VAL A 63 -18.99 4.57 -1.63
C VAL A 63 -17.51 4.37 -1.36
N GLY A 64 -16.77 4.06 -2.40
CA GLY A 64 -15.32 3.88 -2.39
C GLY A 64 -14.90 2.84 -3.40
N HIS A 65 -13.64 2.42 -3.30
CA HIS A 65 -13.03 1.51 -4.25
C HIS A 65 -12.29 0.38 -3.52
N TRP A 66 -12.34 -0.80 -4.09
CA TRP A 66 -11.64 -1.98 -3.57
C TRP A 66 -10.52 -2.46 -4.51
N GLY A 67 -10.70 -2.33 -5.81
CA GLY A 67 -9.90 -3.01 -6.83
C GLY A 67 -8.39 -2.89 -6.70
N THR A 68 -7.88 -1.71 -6.32
CA THR A 68 -6.45 -1.45 -6.15
C THR A 68 -5.95 -1.62 -4.72
N VAL A 69 -6.86 -1.63 -3.74
CA VAL A 69 -6.54 -1.52 -2.31
C VAL A 69 -5.66 -2.65 -1.79
N PRO A 70 -5.93 -3.94 -2.06
CA PRO A 70 -5.09 -5.00 -1.53
C PRO A 70 -3.64 -4.96 -2.04
N GLY A 71 -3.44 -4.56 -3.30
CA GLY A 71 -2.09 -4.38 -3.85
C GLY A 71 -1.36 -3.20 -3.22
N GLN A 72 -2.05 -2.09 -2.94
CA GLN A 72 -1.45 -0.95 -2.25
C GLN A 72 -1.13 -1.27 -0.78
N ASN A 73 -2.02 -1.97 -0.06
CA ASN A 73 -1.74 -2.50 1.27
C ASN A 73 -0.51 -3.42 1.28
N PHE A 74 -0.39 -4.26 0.24
CA PHE A 74 0.74 -5.15 0.07
C PHE A 74 2.06 -4.39 -0.09
N VAL A 75 2.08 -3.35 -0.93
CA VAL A 75 3.25 -2.48 -1.08
C VAL A 75 3.61 -1.78 0.23
N TYR A 76 2.63 -1.25 0.96
CA TYR A 76 2.86 -0.55 2.23
C TYR A 76 3.57 -1.45 3.27
N VAL A 77 3.11 -2.69 3.43
CA VAL A 77 3.73 -3.66 4.35
C VAL A 77 5.18 -3.95 3.97
N HIS A 78 5.48 -4.07 2.68
CA HIS A 78 6.85 -4.28 2.21
C HIS A 78 7.72 -3.03 2.34
N CYS A 79 7.16 -1.82 2.19
CA CYS A 79 7.87 -0.58 2.50
C CYS A 79 8.25 -0.53 3.99
N ASN A 80 7.32 -0.83 4.91
CA ASN A 80 7.63 -0.91 6.34
C ASN A 80 8.80 -1.85 6.62
N ARG A 81 8.85 -3.00 5.97
CA ARG A 81 9.94 -3.97 6.12
C ARG A 81 11.28 -3.43 5.67
N VAL A 82 11.37 -2.83 4.49
CA VAL A 82 12.66 -2.33 3.97
C VAL A 82 13.13 -1.08 4.70
N ILE A 83 12.21 -0.21 5.12
CA ILE A 83 12.54 0.95 5.97
C ILE A 83 13.27 0.47 7.23
N LYS A 84 12.73 -0.53 7.93
CA LYS A 84 13.35 -1.09 9.14
C LYS A 84 14.65 -1.83 8.87
N ARG A 85 14.72 -2.58 7.75
CA ARG A 85 15.88 -3.40 7.42
C ARG A 85 17.09 -2.56 7.04
N TYR A 86 16.87 -1.49 6.30
CA TYR A 86 17.93 -0.69 5.70
C TYR A 86 18.07 0.72 6.29
N ASP A 87 17.26 1.04 7.31
CA ASP A 87 17.19 2.37 7.96
C ASP A 87 16.97 3.48 6.91
N LEU A 88 15.85 3.39 6.18
CA LEU A 88 15.57 4.27 5.05
C LEU A 88 14.72 5.47 5.47
N ASP A 89 15.04 6.63 4.88
CA ASP A 89 14.11 7.76 4.77
C ASP A 89 13.24 7.56 3.51
N MET A 90 11.97 7.25 3.71
CA MET A 90 11.08 6.85 2.61
C MET A 90 9.71 7.48 2.74
N ILE A 91 9.13 7.87 1.60
CA ILE A 91 7.73 8.24 1.46
C ILE A 91 7.03 7.33 0.44
N LEU A 92 5.71 7.23 0.54
CA LEU A 92 4.88 6.44 -0.38
C LEU A 92 3.82 7.33 -1.03
N LEU A 93 3.82 7.37 -2.36
CA LEU A 93 2.80 8.05 -3.14
C LEU A 93 1.84 7.04 -3.76
N SER A 94 0.55 7.35 -3.70
CA SER A 94 -0.50 6.56 -4.34
C SER A 94 -0.98 7.21 -5.61
N GLY A 95 -0.62 6.64 -6.76
CA GLY A 95 -1.17 7.03 -8.06
C GLY A 95 -2.64 6.62 -8.20
N PRO A 96 -3.02 5.34 -7.94
CA PRO A 96 -4.43 4.96 -7.92
C PRO A 96 -5.09 5.41 -6.60
N GLY A 97 -5.07 6.71 -6.34
CA GLY A 97 -5.49 7.34 -5.09
C GLY A 97 -6.99 7.23 -4.79
N HIS A 98 -7.79 6.74 -5.74
CA HIS A 98 -9.19 6.38 -5.49
C HIS A 98 -9.34 5.25 -4.46
N GLY A 99 -8.29 4.49 -4.16
CA GLY A 99 -8.25 3.53 -3.06
C GLY A 99 -7.85 4.14 -1.71
N GLY A 100 -8.26 5.36 -1.38
CA GLY A 100 -7.80 6.10 -0.18
C GLY A 100 -7.95 5.39 1.16
N ASN A 101 -8.88 4.43 1.26
CA ASN A 101 -9.04 3.58 2.44
C ASN A 101 -7.80 2.75 2.79
N PHE A 102 -6.93 2.44 1.81
CA PHE A 102 -5.68 1.74 2.12
C PHE A 102 -4.74 2.59 2.96
N LEU A 103 -4.60 3.88 2.62
CA LEU A 103 -3.68 4.78 3.33
C LEU A 103 -4.15 5.04 4.76
N ILE A 104 -5.46 5.30 4.94
CA ILE A 104 -6.06 5.46 6.26
C ILE A 104 -5.88 4.19 7.10
N ALA A 105 -6.11 2.99 6.54
CA ALA A 105 -5.92 1.74 7.24
C ALA A 105 -4.48 1.55 7.73
N ASN A 106 -3.49 1.78 6.88
CA ASN A 106 -2.10 1.57 7.23
C ASN A 106 -1.56 2.62 8.20
N THR A 107 -1.92 3.90 8.03
CA THR A 107 -1.52 4.96 8.97
C THR A 107 -2.24 4.84 10.31
N TYR A 108 -3.43 4.25 10.36
CA TYR A 108 -4.07 3.85 11.59
C TYR A 108 -3.32 2.70 12.27
N LEU A 109 -2.91 1.66 11.53
CA LEU A 109 -2.16 0.53 12.08
C LEU A 109 -0.79 0.95 12.64
N ASP A 110 -0.07 1.86 11.98
CA ASP A 110 1.23 2.35 12.45
C ASP A 110 1.13 3.46 13.51
N GLY A 111 -0.08 3.94 13.81
CA GLY A 111 -0.39 4.93 14.84
C GLY A 111 -0.28 6.38 14.39
N SER A 112 0.30 6.67 13.22
CA SER A 112 0.46 8.06 12.76
C SER A 112 -0.87 8.77 12.53
N TYR A 113 -1.92 8.06 12.12
CA TYR A 113 -3.26 8.63 11.97
C TYR A 113 -3.82 9.11 13.31
N SER A 114 -3.72 8.29 14.36
CA SER A 114 -4.26 8.62 15.70
C SER A 114 -3.44 9.69 16.42
N GLU A 115 -2.16 9.88 16.08
CA GLU A 115 -1.35 10.99 16.58
C GLU A 115 -1.85 12.34 16.07
N ILE A 116 -2.29 12.41 14.81
CA ILE A 116 -2.84 13.61 14.18
C ILE A 116 -4.32 13.80 14.55
N TYR A 117 -5.08 12.72 14.63
CA TYR A 117 -6.51 12.69 14.93
C TYR A 117 -6.79 11.85 16.18
N PRO A 118 -6.55 12.38 17.40
CA PRO A 118 -6.64 11.61 18.65
C PRO A 118 -8.04 11.06 18.98
N ASN A 119 -9.09 11.62 18.37
CA ASN A 119 -10.44 11.10 18.46
C ASN A 119 -10.66 9.77 17.72
N ILE A 120 -9.71 9.39 16.87
CA ILE A 120 -9.63 8.10 16.19
C ILE A 120 -8.56 7.27 16.89
N SER A 121 -8.87 6.80 18.11
CA SER A 121 -7.97 6.01 18.94
C SER A 121 -7.72 4.62 18.35
N GLN A 122 -6.56 4.02 18.66
CA GLN A 122 -6.23 2.64 18.24
C GLN A 122 -6.91 1.62 19.18
N ASP A 123 -8.24 1.58 19.14
CA ASP A 123 -9.11 0.66 19.87
C ASP A 123 -10.45 0.45 19.13
N GLU A 124 -11.36 -0.33 19.70
CA GLU A 124 -12.65 -0.63 19.07
C GLU A 124 -13.48 0.63 18.77
N GLU A 125 -13.47 1.61 19.67
CA GLU A 125 -14.20 2.87 19.50
C GLU A 125 -13.60 3.70 18.36
N GLY A 126 -12.29 3.86 18.33
CA GLY A 126 -11.59 4.59 17.27
C GLY A 126 -11.71 3.89 15.92
N MET A 127 -11.64 2.55 15.89
CA MET A 127 -11.86 1.75 14.67
C MET A 127 -13.28 1.96 14.13
N GLN A 128 -14.30 1.95 14.99
CA GLN A 128 -15.69 2.24 14.59
C GLN A 128 -15.83 3.65 14.02
N LYS A 129 -15.24 4.65 14.66
CA LYS A 129 -15.24 6.03 14.18
C LYS A 129 -14.55 6.16 12.83
N MET A 130 -13.39 5.49 12.65
CA MET A 130 -12.66 5.46 11.40
C MET A 130 -13.49 4.84 10.26
N PHE A 131 -14.17 3.74 10.52
CA PHE A 131 -15.05 3.12 9.53
C PHE A 131 -16.21 4.06 9.17
N LYS A 132 -16.86 4.64 10.17
CA LYS A 132 -18.03 5.53 10.00
C LYS A 132 -17.69 6.77 9.18
N GLN A 133 -16.56 7.42 9.44
CA GLN A 133 -16.20 8.69 8.80
C GLN A 133 -15.81 8.55 7.34
N PHE A 134 -15.36 7.37 6.90
CA PHE A 134 -14.88 7.16 5.53
C PHE A 134 -16.00 7.33 4.51
N SER A 135 -15.79 8.22 3.54
CA SER A 135 -16.76 8.55 2.48
C SER A 135 -18.16 8.90 3.02
N PHE A 136 -18.19 9.61 4.13
CA PHE A 136 -19.42 10.03 4.83
C PHE A 136 -19.48 11.56 4.92
N PRO A 137 -20.67 12.19 4.88
CA PRO A 137 -20.78 13.64 5.04
C PRO A 137 -20.08 14.15 6.32
N CYS A 138 -19.27 15.18 6.20
CA CYS A 138 -18.42 15.71 7.27
C CYS A 138 -17.34 14.74 7.79
N GLY A 139 -17.09 13.67 7.07
CA GLY A 139 -16.01 12.73 7.33
C GLY A 139 -14.81 12.96 6.41
N VAL A 140 -14.14 11.88 6.05
CA VAL A 140 -12.97 11.89 5.17
C VAL A 140 -13.35 11.48 3.74
N PRO A 141 -12.65 11.98 2.71
CA PRO A 141 -12.92 11.61 1.33
C PRO A 141 -12.56 10.14 1.05
N SER A 142 -13.15 9.58 -0.02
CA SER A 142 -12.85 8.20 -0.46
C SER A 142 -11.51 8.06 -1.16
N HIS A 143 -10.89 9.17 -1.56
CA HIS A 143 -9.60 9.23 -2.24
C HIS A 143 -8.49 9.64 -1.27
N CYS A 144 -7.25 9.33 -1.62
CA CYS A 144 -6.11 9.89 -0.90
C CYS A 144 -6.18 11.41 -0.92
N ALA A 145 -5.97 12.02 0.23
CA ALA A 145 -6.04 13.46 0.39
C ALA A 145 -4.92 13.94 1.32
N PRO A 146 -4.42 15.16 1.18
CA PRO A 146 -3.32 15.69 1.99
C PRO A 146 -3.59 15.67 3.50
N GLU A 147 -4.86 15.65 3.92
CA GLU A 147 -5.26 15.53 5.32
C GLU A 147 -4.99 14.15 5.92
N THR A 148 -4.80 13.13 5.08
CA THR A 148 -4.37 11.81 5.55
C THR A 148 -2.87 11.82 5.75
N PRO A 149 -2.36 11.52 6.96
CA PRO A 149 -0.92 11.46 7.23
C PRO A 149 -0.20 10.60 6.19
N GLY A 150 0.95 11.07 5.71
CA GLY A 150 1.75 10.37 4.69
C GLY A 150 1.36 10.65 3.24
N SER A 151 0.28 11.37 2.97
CA SER A 151 -0.08 11.78 1.61
C SER A 151 0.50 13.15 1.26
N ILE A 152 1.17 13.25 0.10
CA ILE A 152 1.66 14.52 -0.44
C ILE A 152 0.88 14.94 -1.68
N ASN A 153 -0.08 14.12 -2.13
CA ASN A 153 -0.87 14.37 -3.33
C ASN A 153 -2.35 14.11 -3.09
N GLU A 154 -3.17 14.73 -3.91
CA GLU A 154 -4.58 14.46 -4.01
C GLU A 154 -4.80 13.29 -5.00
N GLY A 155 -5.53 12.27 -4.56
CA GLY A 155 -5.64 11.01 -5.31
C GLY A 155 -6.71 10.98 -6.40
N GLY A 156 -7.46 12.06 -6.59
CA GLY A 156 -8.51 12.17 -7.60
C GLY A 156 -7.98 12.47 -9.00
N GLU A 157 -6.81 13.08 -9.10
CA GLU A 157 -6.17 13.41 -10.36
C GLU A 157 -5.15 12.35 -10.76
N LEU A 158 -5.47 11.55 -11.77
CA LEU A 158 -4.56 10.53 -12.28
C LEU A 158 -3.50 11.12 -13.23
N GLY A 159 -2.29 10.56 -13.15
CA GLY A 159 -1.22 10.83 -14.09
C GLY A 159 -0.06 11.66 -13.56
N TYR A 160 -0.11 12.13 -12.32
CA TYR A 160 0.90 13.03 -11.77
C TYR A 160 1.77 12.40 -10.69
N SER A 161 1.48 11.18 -10.27
CA SER A 161 2.16 10.53 -9.12
C SER A 161 3.67 10.40 -9.30
N ILE A 162 4.14 9.98 -10.49
CA ILE A 162 5.58 9.90 -10.78
C ILE A 162 6.22 11.30 -10.75
N ALA A 163 5.59 12.30 -11.35
CA ALA A 163 6.11 13.67 -11.36
C ALA A 163 6.23 14.23 -9.93
N HIS A 164 5.22 13.96 -9.07
CA HIS A 164 5.30 14.33 -7.64
C HIS A 164 6.44 13.60 -6.92
N ALA A 165 6.63 12.29 -7.20
CA ALA A 165 7.74 11.54 -6.60
C ALA A 165 9.11 12.11 -6.99
N PHE A 166 9.32 12.47 -8.26
CA PHE A 166 10.55 13.12 -8.69
C PHE A 166 10.72 14.50 -8.06
N GLY A 167 9.66 15.29 -7.97
CA GLY A 167 9.69 16.60 -7.31
C GLY A 167 10.10 16.50 -5.82
N ALA A 168 9.66 15.45 -5.13
CA ALA A 168 9.98 15.25 -3.72
C ALA A 168 11.45 14.89 -3.48
N VAL A 169 12.11 14.23 -4.42
CA VAL A 169 13.49 13.73 -4.24
C VAL A 169 14.58 14.67 -4.79
N PHE A 170 14.21 15.69 -5.58
CA PHE A 170 15.19 16.70 -5.98
C PHE A 170 15.77 17.41 -4.77
N ASP A 171 17.10 17.52 -4.69
CA ASP A 171 17.86 18.10 -3.58
C ASP A 171 17.64 17.41 -2.21
N ASN A 172 17.05 16.21 -2.18
CA ASN A 172 16.85 15.38 -0.99
C ASN A 172 17.61 14.05 -1.14
N PRO A 173 18.93 14.03 -0.97
CA PRO A 173 19.78 12.91 -1.35
C PRO A 173 19.47 11.59 -0.63
N ASP A 174 18.95 11.66 0.59
CA ASP A 174 18.69 10.46 1.39
C ASP A 174 17.25 9.93 1.24
N LEU A 175 16.36 10.71 0.62
CA LEU A 175 14.95 10.35 0.44
C LEU A 175 14.75 9.35 -0.69
N ILE A 176 13.99 8.30 -0.43
CA ILE A 176 13.45 7.39 -1.44
C ILE A 176 11.94 7.61 -1.53
N ALA A 177 11.46 8.06 -2.68
CA ALA A 177 10.03 8.16 -2.96
C ALA A 177 9.56 6.90 -3.69
N THR A 178 8.89 6.01 -2.96
CA THR A 178 8.18 4.88 -3.58
C THR A 178 6.85 5.37 -4.11
N VAL A 179 6.54 5.05 -5.36
CA VAL A 179 5.29 5.49 -6.00
C VAL A 179 4.56 4.30 -6.62
N VAL A 180 3.36 4.03 -6.14
CA VAL A 180 2.47 3.05 -6.78
C VAL A 180 1.82 3.74 -7.96
N VAL A 181 1.97 3.17 -9.15
CA VAL A 181 1.34 3.62 -10.38
C VAL A 181 0.27 2.61 -10.79
N GLY A 182 -0.98 3.05 -10.93
CA GLY A 182 -2.03 2.19 -11.49
C GLY A 182 -1.83 1.98 -12.98
N ASP A 183 -2.13 0.78 -13.46
CA ASP A 183 -2.01 0.45 -14.88
C ASP A 183 -2.97 1.27 -15.77
N GLY A 184 -4.15 1.63 -15.25
CA GLY A 184 -5.04 2.58 -15.91
C GLY A 184 -4.53 4.02 -15.86
N GLU A 185 -3.90 4.43 -14.77
CA GLU A 185 -3.22 5.72 -14.64
C GLU A 185 -2.05 5.84 -15.63
N ALA A 186 -1.33 4.75 -15.85
CA ALA A 186 -0.18 4.70 -16.77
C ALA A 186 -0.53 5.04 -18.22
N GLU A 187 -1.81 5.00 -18.59
CA GLU A 187 -2.31 5.36 -19.93
C GLU A 187 -2.60 6.87 -20.06
N THR A 188 -2.57 7.64 -18.98
CA THR A 188 -2.76 9.09 -19.04
C THR A 188 -1.56 9.77 -19.68
N GLY A 189 -1.80 10.85 -20.44
CA GLY A 189 -0.73 11.59 -21.12
C GLY A 189 0.38 12.06 -20.17
N PRO A 190 0.06 12.71 -19.03
CA PRO A 190 1.07 13.16 -18.09
C PRO A 190 1.92 12.00 -17.54
N LEU A 191 1.33 10.86 -17.17
CA LEU A 191 2.09 9.75 -16.63
C LEU A 191 2.93 9.04 -17.69
N ALA A 192 2.37 8.82 -18.88
CA ALA A 192 3.12 8.21 -19.99
C ALA A 192 4.40 8.99 -20.32
N THR A 193 4.37 10.31 -20.18
CA THR A 193 5.54 11.17 -20.35
C THR A 193 6.47 11.13 -19.15
N SER A 194 5.92 11.02 -17.94
CA SER A 194 6.68 11.06 -16.67
C SER A 194 7.62 9.88 -16.47
N TRP A 195 7.43 8.76 -17.16
CA TRP A 195 8.41 7.65 -17.18
C TRP A 195 9.81 8.09 -17.59
N GLN A 196 9.92 9.20 -18.33
CA GLN A 196 11.20 9.79 -18.76
C GLN A 196 11.88 10.66 -17.70
N SER A 197 11.23 10.94 -16.56
CA SER A 197 11.74 11.89 -15.56
C SER A 197 13.00 11.41 -14.83
N ASN A 198 13.31 10.12 -14.88
CA ASN A 198 14.59 9.58 -14.39
C ASN A 198 15.82 10.20 -15.09
N LYS A 199 15.63 10.86 -16.24
CA LYS A 199 16.70 11.53 -16.98
C LYS A 199 17.12 12.87 -16.38
N PHE A 200 16.32 13.42 -15.47
CA PHE A 200 16.61 14.67 -14.76
C PHE A 200 17.24 14.45 -13.39
N LEU A 201 17.22 13.19 -12.88
CA LEU A 201 17.70 12.86 -11.55
C LEU A 201 19.24 12.79 -11.55
N ASN A 202 19.86 13.55 -10.65
CA ASN A 202 21.29 13.50 -10.41
C ASN A 202 21.60 12.57 -9.23
N PRO A 203 22.25 11.42 -9.44
CA PRO A 203 22.49 10.46 -8.37
C PRO A 203 23.47 10.94 -7.29
N VAL A 204 24.18 12.05 -7.53
CA VAL A 204 25.09 12.66 -6.55
C VAL A 204 24.32 13.51 -5.52
N THR A 205 23.34 14.31 -5.97
CA THR A 205 22.68 15.34 -5.15
C THR A 205 21.25 15.04 -4.80
N ASP A 206 20.60 14.17 -5.59
CA ASP A 206 19.17 13.88 -5.43
C ASP A 206 18.96 12.54 -4.72
N GLY A 207 17.73 12.32 -4.24
CA GLY A 207 17.28 11.05 -3.74
C GLY A 207 17.01 10.04 -4.85
N ALA A 208 16.09 9.12 -4.62
CA ALA A 208 15.70 8.11 -5.61
C ALA A 208 14.20 7.95 -5.68
N VAL A 209 13.69 7.62 -6.87
CA VAL A 209 12.29 7.23 -7.07
C VAL A 209 12.25 5.73 -7.36
N LEU A 210 11.39 5.01 -6.63
CA LEU A 210 11.09 3.59 -6.87
C LEU A 210 9.67 3.45 -7.38
N PRO A 211 9.43 3.40 -8.70
CA PRO A 211 8.11 3.13 -9.25
C PRO A 211 7.72 1.66 -9.06
N ILE A 212 6.48 1.45 -8.65
CA ILE A 212 5.82 0.14 -8.61
C ILE A 212 4.58 0.21 -9.48
N LEU A 213 4.66 -0.31 -10.71
CA LEU A 213 3.49 -0.43 -11.56
C LEU A 213 2.58 -1.54 -11.01
N HIS A 214 1.43 -1.16 -10.46
CA HIS A 214 0.41 -2.12 -10.03
C HIS A 214 -0.46 -2.52 -11.22
N LEU A 215 -0.08 -3.61 -11.85
CA LEU A 215 -0.73 -4.16 -13.03
C LEU A 215 -1.82 -5.16 -12.60
N ASN A 216 -3.04 -4.66 -12.33
CA ASN A 216 -4.19 -5.48 -11.99
C ASN A 216 -5.08 -5.81 -13.19
N GLY A 217 -4.79 -5.24 -14.35
CA GLY A 217 -5.33 -5.58 -15.65
C GLY A 217 -6.54 -4.78 -16.11
N TYR A 218 -7.16 -3.98 -15.24
CA TYR A 218 -8.43 -3.31 -15.59
C TYR A 218 -8.48 -1.85 -15.12
N LYS A 219 -9.06 -1.00 -15.96
CA LYS A 219 -9.61 0.32 -15.61
C LYS A 219 -10.97 0.17 -14.92
N ILE A 220 -11.84 1.16 -15.05
CA ILE A 220 -13.20 1.13 -14.49
C ILE A 220 -14.03 -0.01 -15.10
N SER A 221 -13.96 -0.19 -16.42
CA SER A 221 -14.77 -1.17 -17.16
C SER A 221 -14.01 -1.94 -18.23
N ASN A 222 -12.80 -1.51 -18.58
CA ASN A 222 -12.02 -2.07 -19.69
C ASN A 222 -10.65 -2.56 -19.24
N PRO A 223 -10.08 -3.58 -19.92
CA PRO A 223 -8.68 -3.95 -19.77
C PRO A 223 -7.75 -2.78 -20.09
N THR A 224 -6.60 -2.73 -19.39
CA THR A 224 -5.55 -1.74 -19.64
C THR A 224 -4.66 -2.14 -20.80
N ILE A 225 -3.88 -1.19 -21.34
CA ILE A 225 -2.90 -1.45 -22.41
C ILE A 225 -1.88 -2.49 -21.94
N PHE A 226 -1.28 -2.30 -20.75
CA PHE A 226 -0.28 -3.23 -20.22
C PHE A 226 -0.84 -4.64 -19.95
N SER A 227 -2.15 -4.81 -19.77
CA SER A 227 -2.76 -6.14 -19.67
C SER A 227 -2.95 -6.85 -21.00
N ARG A 228 -2.78 -6.14 -22.11
CA ARG A 228 -3.00 -6.62 -23.48
C ARG A 228 -1.71 -6.99 -24.20
N ILE A 229 -0.57 -6.61 -23.67
CA ILE A 229 0.75 -6.85 -24.27
C ILE A 229 1.52 -7.90 -23.45
N PRO A 230 2.41 -8.69 -24.10
CA PRO A 230 3.17 -9.72 -23.43
C PRO A 230 4.25 -9.15 -22.50
N HIS A 231 4.80 -10.00 -21.65
CA HIS A 231 5.77 -9.64 -20.62
C HIS A 231 7.04 -8.98 -21.20
N ASP A 232 7.59 -9.54 -22.25
CA ASP A 232 8.79 -9.04 -22.92
C ASP A 232 8.60 -7.64 -23.51
N GLU A 233 7.42 -7.35 -24.05
CA GLU A 233 7.09 -6.03 -24.58
C GLU A 233 6.97 -4.98 -23.46
N ILE A 234 6.42 -5.34 -22.30
CA ILE A 234 6.40 -4.47 -21.09
C ILE A 234 7.85 -4.21 -20.63
N GLU A 235 8.68 -5.25 -20.59
CA GLU A 235 10.07 -5.15 -20.19
C GLU A 235 10.84 -4.22 -21.11
N ASP A 236 10.69 -4.37 -22.44
CA ASP A 236 11.36 -3.53 -23.45
C ASP A 236 10.87 -2.09 -23.38
N PHE A 237 9.58 -1.85 -23.14
CA PHE A 237 9.04 -0.51 -22.95
C PHE A 237 9.75 0.22 -21.79
N PHE A 238 9.85 -0.41 -20.61
CA PHE A 238 10.49 0.22 -19.46
C PHE A 238 11.99 0.35 -19.62
N LYS A 239 12.65 -0.62 -20.24
CA LYS A 239 14.09 -0.51 -20.61
C LYS A 239 14.33 0.69 -21.56
N GLY A 240 13.43 0.90 -22.52
CA GLY A 240 13.47 2.05 -23.43
C GLY A 240 13.28 3.40 -22.71
N CYS A 241 12.49 3.41 -21.65
CA CYS A 241 12.33 4.58 -20.77
C CYS A 241 13.55 4.79 -19.84
N GLY A 242 14.50 3.86 -19.76
CA GLY A 242 15.69 3.96 -18.92
C GLY A 242 15.55 3.33 -17.54
N TRP A 243 14.59 2.43 -17.37
CA TRP A 243 14.37 1.66 -16.15
C TRP A 243 14.94 0.25 -16.26
N LYS A 244 15.14 -0.38 -15.10
CA LYS A 244 15.43 -1.82 -14.97
C LYS A 244 14.23 -2.47 -14.26
N PRO A 245 13.28 -3.05 -15.02
CA PRO A 245 12.07 -3.62 -14.43
C PRO A 245 12.32 -4.97 -13.79
N TYR A 246 11.72 -5.18 -12.62
CA TYR A 246 11.62 -6.44 -11.89
C TYR A 246 10.16 -6.85 -11.80
N PHE A 247 9.85 -8.12 -12.00
CA PHE A 247 8.47 -8.60 -12.04
C PHE A 247 8.14 -9.44 -10.80
N VAL A 248 7.05 -9.07 -10.14
CA VAL A 248 6.45 -9.82 -9.02
C VAL A 248 5.02 -10.15 -9.42
N GLU A 249 4.76 -11.41 -9.74
CA GLU A 249 3.49 -11.82 -10.36
C GLU A 249 2.91 -13.05 -9.65
N GLY A 250 1.59 -13.03 -9.43
CA GLY A 250 0.84 -14.13 -8.83
C GLY A 250 -0.39 -13.68 -8.02
N ASP A 251 -0.98 -14.64 -7.33
CA ASP A 251 -2.20 -14.47 -6.52
C ASP A 251 -2.14 -15.21 -5.17
N ASP A 252 -1.18 -16.13 -4.98
CA ASP A 252 -0.97 -16.76 -3.69
C ASP A 252 -0.22 -15.82 -2.73
N PRO A 253 -0.84 -15.40 -1.61
CA PRO A 253 -0.26 -14.40 -0.72
C PRO A 253 1.13 -14.75 -0.18
N MET A 254 1.33 -15.99 0.25
CA MET A 254 2.59 -16.39 0.89
C MET A 254 3.74 -16.41 -0.13
N THR A 255 3.49 -16.92 -1.31
CA THR A 255 4.44 -16.89 -2.45
C THR A 255 4.74 -15.44 -2.86
N MET A 256 3.71 -14.59 -2.94
CA MET A 256 3.88 -13.20 -3.32
C MET A 256 4.69 -12.40 -2.29
N HIS A 257 4.49 -12.62 -1.00
CA HIS A 257 5.31 -11.99 0.04
C HIS A 257 6.79 -12.39 -0.09
N ARG A 258 7.11 -13.65 -0.38
CA ARG A 258 8.52 -14.09 -0.59
C ARG A 258 9.13 -13.40 -1.80
N LYS A 259 8.45 -13.45 -2.96
CA LYS A 259 8.91 -12.79 -4.19
C LYS A 259 9.12 -11.29 -4.00
N MET A 260 8.15 -10.62 -3.39
CA MET A 260 8.23 -9.18 -3.19
C MET A 260 9.34 -8.79 -2.20
N ALA A 261 9.55 -9.58 -1.15
CA ALA A 261 10.62 -9.31 -0.21
C ALA A 261 12.01 -9.43 -0.86
N GLU A 262 12.24 -10.48 -1.66
CA GLU A 262 13.47 -10.67 -2.42
C GLU A 262 13.68 -9.53 -3.44
N THR A 263 12.63 -9.18 -4.16
CA THR A 263 12.69 -8.10 -5.15
C THR A 263 12.93 -6.74 -4.49
N MET A 264 12.24 -6.41 -3.38
CA MET A 264 12.46 -5.16 -2.65
C MET A 264 13.88 -5.06 -2.11
N ASP A 265 14.45 -6.15 -1.58
CA ASP A 265 15.84 -6.14 -1.13
C ASP A 265 16.78 -5.86 -2.31
N THR A 266 16.59 -6.53 -3.44
CA THR A 266 17.39 -6.33 -4.65
C THR A 266 17.33 -4.89 -5.14
N VAL A 267 16.15 -4.31 -5.26
CA VAL A 267 16.01 -2.93 -5.79
C VAL A 267 16.54 -1.87 -4.82
N ILE A 268 16.39 -2.06 -3.51
CA ILE A 268 16.95 -1.14 -2.52
C ILE A 268 18.48 -1.21 -2.51
N GLU A 269 19.06 -2.40 -2.59
CA GLU A 269 20.51 -2.57 -2.67
C GLU A 269 21.08 -1.95 -3.97
N GLU A 270 20.39 -2.07 -5.09
CA GLU A 270 20.77 -1.41 -6.34
C GLU A 270 20.70 0.12 -6.23
N ILE A 271 19.62 0.66 -5.67
CA ILE A 271 19.50 2.12 -5.45
C ILE A 271 20.67 2.62 -4.58
N LYS A 272 20.93 1.95 -3.45
CA LYS A 272 22.05 2.30 -2.56
C LYS A 272 23.40 2.19 -3.26
N ALA A 273 23.62 1.18 -4.08
CA ALA A 273 24.87 1.02 -4.82
C ALA A 273 25.08 2.14 -5.86
N ILE A 274 24.02 2.51 -6.60
CA ILE A 274 24.04 3.64 -7.54
C ILE A 274 24.38 4.93 -6.83
N GLN A 275 23.68 5.25 -5.74
CA GLN A 275 23.90 6.48 -4.99
C GLN A 275 25.29 6.53 -4.36
N LYS A 276 25.75 5.41 -3.78
CA LYS A 276 27.08 5.30 -3.18
C LYS A 276 28.16 5.55 -4.23
N HIS A 277 28.11 4.86 -5.38
CA HIS A 277 29.08 5.04 -6.45
C HIS A 277 29.13 6.51 -6.92
N ALA A 278 27.99 7.09 -7.22
CA ALA A 278 27.92 8.46 -7.70
C ALA A 278 28.51 9.47 -6.70
N ARG A 279 28.21 9.33 -5.42
CA ARG A 279 28.68 10.23 -4.37
C ARG A 279 30.17 10.06 -4.06
N GLU A 280 30.70 8.85 -4.09
CA GLU A 280 32.13 8.57 -3.86
C GLU A 280 33.01 9.03 -5.02
N THR A 281 32.53 8.96 -6.24
CA THR A 281 33.27 9.28 -7.44
C THR A 281 32.98 10.66 -8.02
N GLY A 282 31.86 11.28 -7.65
CA GLY A 282 31.33 12.50 -8.27
C GLY A 282 30.74 12.22 -9.67
N ASP A 283 30.55 10.96 -10.03
CA ASP A 283 30.01 10.57 -11.32
C ASP A 283 28.48 10.79 -11.37
N ALA A 284 28.08 11.74 -12.20
CA ALA A 284 26.68 12.07 -12.45
C ALA A 284 26.12 11.37 -13.70
N GLU A 285 26.82 10.36 -14.24
CA GLU A 285 26.29 9.59 -15.37
C GLU A 285 24.93 8.98 -15.00
N ARG A 286 23.99 9.12 -15.93
CA ARG A 286 22.62 8.66 -15.69
C ARG A 286 22.56 7.14 -15.56
N PRO A 287 22.22 6.63 -14.36
CA PRO A 287 22.09 5.20 -14.14
C PRO A 287 20.78 4.66 -14.72
N LYS A 288 20.67 3.32 -14.79
CA LYS A 288 19.40 2.63 -14.99
C LYS A 288 18.82 2.30 -13.63
N TRP A 289 17.85 3.11 -13.19
CA TRP A 289 17.18 2.93 -11.92
C TRP A 289 16.27 1.68 -11.95
N PRO A 290 16.20 0.91 -10.86
CA PRO A 290 15.26 -0.20 -10.78
C PRO A 290 13.82 0.28 -10.63
N MET A 291 12.87 -0.56 -11.09
CA MET A 291 11.45 -0.43 -10.84
C MET A 291 10.80 -1.80 -10.69
N ILE A 292 9.60 -1.86 -10.15
CA ILE A 292 8.86 -3.11 -9.96
C ILE A 292 7.57 -3.09 -10.80
N VAL A 293 7.27 -4.21 -11.46
CA VAL A 293 5.96 -4.51 -12.04
C VAL A 293 5.29 -5.53 -11.13
N LEU A 294 4.30 -5.08 -10.36
CA LEU A 294 3.52 -5.90 -9.45
C LEU A 294 2.23 -6.33 -10.14
N ARG A 295 2.13 -7.57 -10.55
CA ARG A 295 0.92 -8.12 -11.18
C ARG A 295 0.14 -8.97 -10.20
N THR A 296 -1.08 -8.52 -9.86
CA THR A 296 -2.02 -9.22 -8.97
C THR A 296 -3.43 -9.16 -9.55
N PRO A 297 -4.36 -10.02 -9.14
CA PRO A 297 -5.76 -9.86 -9.52
C PRO A 297 -6.32 -8.53 -9.02
N LYS A 298 -7.13 -7.86 -9.83
CA LYS A 298 -7.90 -6.70 -9.38
C LYS A 298 -8.85 -7.10 -8.27
N GLY A 299 -8.83 -6.36 -7.14
CA GLY A 299 -9.65 -6.71 -5.99
C GLY A 299 -9.20 -7.97 -5.24
N TRP A 300 -7.91 -8.28 -5.32
CA TRP A 300 -7.26 -9.42 -4.67
C TRP A 300 -7.75 -9.63 -3.24
N THR A 301 -8.01 -10.89 -2.84
CA THR A 301 -8.62 -11.27 -1.56
C THR A 301 -10.06 -10.80 -1.31
N GLY A 302 -10.68 -10.18 -2.29
CA GLY A 302 -12.09 -9.84 -2.25
C GLY A 302 -13.01 -11.02 -2.60
N PRO A 303 -14.32 -10.78 -2.66
CA PRO A 303 -15.27 -11.79 -3.11
C PRO A 303 -14.93 -12.28 -4.52
N LYS A 304 -14.95 -13.59 -4.72
CA LYS A 304 -14.67 -14.19 -6.03
C LYS A 304 -15.84 -14.01 -7.00
N VAL A 305 -17.06 -14.20 -6.50
CA VAL A 305 -18.30 -14.15 -7.26
C VAL A 305 -19.38 -13.46 -6.42
N VAL A 306 -20.15 -12.57 -7.03
CA VAL A 306 -21.36 -11.94 -6.47
C VAL A 306 -22.44 -11.98 -7.55
N ASP A 307 -23.64 -12.40 -7.23
CA ASP A 307 -24.78 -12.55 -8.17
C ASP A 307 -24.42 -13.34 -9.45
N GLY A 308 -23.62 -14.41 -9.28
CA GLY A 308 -23.16 -15.23 -10.40
C GLY A 308 -22.09 -14.56 -11.30
N GLN A 309 -21.66 -13.35 -10.98
CA GLN A 309 -20.66 -12.61 -11.76
C GLN A 309 -19.27 -12.70 -11.09
N LYS A 310 -18.23 -12.91 -11.91
CA LYS A 310 -16.85 -12.87 -11.45
C LYS A 310 -16.50 -11.43 -11.00
N ILE A 311 -16.02 -11.28 -9.75
CA ILE A 311 -15.60 -10.00 -9.16
C ILE A 311 -14.08 -9.92 -9.14
N GLU A 312 -13.42 -10.69 -8.28
CA GLU A 312 -11.95 -10.66 -8.20
C GLU A 312 -11.33 -11.01 -9.57
N GLY A 313 -10.32 -10.25 -9.96
CA GLY A 313 -9.65 -10.38 -11.26
C GLY A 313 -10.54 -9.95 -12.44
N SER A 314 -11.50 -9.08 -12.20
CA SER A 314 -12.30 -8.42 -13.22
C SER A 314 -12.51 -6.93 -12.93
N PHE A 315 -13.02 -6.19 -13.92
CA PHE A 315 -13.35 -4.77 -13.75
C PHE A 315 -14.42 -4.53 -12.66
N ARG A 316 -15.25 -5.54 -12.34
CA ARG A 316 -16.31 -5.41 -11.33
C ARG A 316 -15.80 -5.20 -9.92
N ALA A 317 -14.52 -5.52 -9.66
CA ALA A 317 -13.87 -5.23 -8.40
C ALA A 317 -13.43 -3.75 -8.27
N HIS A 318 -13.61 -2.92 -9.30
CA HIS A 318 -13.09 -1.54 -9.32
C HIS A 318 -13.64 -0.71 -8.15
N GLN A 319 -14.94 -0.68 -8.00
CA GLN A 319 -15.63 0.01 -6.90
C GLN A 319 -15.88 -0.95 -5.73
N VAL A 320 -17.06 -0.86 -5.12
CA VAL A 320 -17.46 -1.77 -4.04
C VAL A 320 -17.89 -3.12 -4.60
N PRO A 321 -17.32 -4.23 -4.12
CA PRO A 321 -17.64 -5.56 -4.66
C PRO A 321 -19.06 -6.03 -4.41
N ILE A 322 -19.71 -5.57 -3.33
CA ILE A 322 -21.05 -6.01 -2.90
C ILE A 322 -21.92 -4.76 -2.69
N SER A 323 -23.03 -4.66 -3.41
CA SER A 323 -23.88 -3.45 -3.47
C SER A 323 -24.99 -3.38 -2.41
N MET A 324 -25.34 -4.48 -1.73
CA MET A 324 -26.49 -4.65 -0.84
C MET A 324 -27.86 -4.58 -1.54
N GLU A 325 -27.92 -4.78 -2.86
CA GLU A 325 -29.19 -4.82 -3.60
C GLU A 325 -30.02 -6.08 -3.27
N ASN A 326 -29.36 -7.18 -2.92
CA ASN A 326 -29.96 -8.38 -2.36
C ASN A 326 -29.52 -8.52 -0.89
N PRO A 327 -30.23 -7.88 0.08
CA PRO A 327 -29.71 -7.71 1.42
C PRO A 327 -29.38 -8.99 2.18
N GLU A 328 -30.18 -10.06 2.03
CA GLU A 328 -29.93 -11.31 2.76
C GLU A 328 -28.67 -12.03 2.25
N GLU A 329 -28.55 -12.19 0.95
CA GLU A 329 -27.42 -12.86 0.32
C GLU A 329 -26.15 -12.01 0.42
N HIS A 330 -26.25 -10.70 0.14
CA HIS A 330 -25.13 -9.79 0.16
C HIS A 330 -24.57 -9.57 1.56
N LEU A 331 -25.43 -9.55 2.60
CA LEU A 331 -24.98 -9.48 3.99
C LEU A 331 -24.18 -10.73 4.39
N LYS A 332 -24.63 -11.91 3.95
CA LYS A 332 -23.90 -13.15 4.17
C LYS A 332 -22.55 -13.14 3.46
N LEU A 333 -22.51 -12.76 2.19
CA LEU A 333 -21.27 -12.66 1.41
C LEU A 333 -20.29 -11.66 2.05
N LEU A 334 -20.78 -10.51 2.50
CA LEU A 334 -19.96 -9.52 3.20
C LEU A 334 -19.41 -10.06 4.51
N ASN A 335 -20.25 -10.73 5.31
CA ASN A 335 -19.81 -11.34 6.56
C ASN A 335 -18.72 -12.39 6.32
N ASP A 336 -18.94 -13.26 5.33
CA ASP A 336 -17.98 -14.31 4.99
C ASP A 336 -16.65 -13.72 4.46
N TRP A 337 -16.73 -12.68 3.65
CA TRP A 337 -15.54 -11.96 3.17
C TRP A 337 -14.77 -11.29 4.33
N LEU A 338 -15.43 -10.51 5.18
CA LEU A 338 -14.77 -9.84 6.31
C LEU A 338 -14.15 -10.87 7.27
N ARG A 339 -14.84 -11.97 7.56
CA ARG A 339 -14.33 -13.04 8.42
C ARG A 339 -13.19 -13.83 7.79
N SER A 340 -13.05 -13.84 6.45
CA SER A 340 -11.92 -14.49 5.78
C SER A 340 -10.57 -13.84 6.11
N TYR A 341 -10.57 -12.62 6.64
CA TYR A 341 -9.36 -11.97 7.16
C TYR A 341 -8.99 -12.39 8.59
N HIS A 342 -9.87 -13.11 9.30
CA HIS A 342 -9.66 -13.55 10.68
C HIS A 342 -9.33 -12.41 11.64
N PRO A 343 -10.22 -11.40 11.78
CA PRO A 343 -9.95 -10.24 12.63
C PRO A 343 -9.67 -10.61 14.09
N GLU A 344 -10.19 -11.72 14.58
CA GLU A 344 -9.93 -12.28 15.91
C GLU A 344 -8.49 -12.72 16.15
N GLU A 345 -7.72 -12.96 15.07
CA GLU A 345 -6.28 -13.26 15.13
C GLU A 345 -5.43 -11.98 15.07
N LEU A 346 -6.00 -10.87 14.63
CA LEU A 346 -5.29 -9.64 14.29
C LEU A 346 -5.42 -8.56 15.36
N PHE A 347 -6.58 -8.52 16.02
CA PHE A 347 -6.90 -7.52 17.04
C PHE A 347 -7.27 -8.19 18.36
N ASP A 348 -6.86 -7.55 19.47
CA ASP A 348 -7.25 -7.98 20.80
C ASP A 348 -8.74 -7.67 21.08
N GLU A 349 -9.25 -8.08 22.23
CA GLU A 349 -10.64 -7.84 22.67
C GLU A 349 -11.01 -6.35 22.74
N LYS A 350 -10.03 -5.46 22.82
CA LYS A 350 -10.20 -4.00 22.84
C LYS A 350 -10.05 -3.36 21.46
N GLY A 351 -9.83 -4.15 20.41
CA GLY A 351 -9.64 -3.66 19.05
C GLY A 351 -8.26 -3.11 18.74
N ARG A 352 -7.26 -3.39 19.57
CA ARG A 352 -5.87 -3.00 19.33
C ARG A 352 -5.19 -4.05 18.47
N LEU A 353 -4.38 -3.61 17.53
CA LEU A 353 -3.52 -4.52 16.76
C LEU A 353 -2.63 -5.31 17.72
N ILE A 354 -2.52 -6.62 17.51
CA ILE A 354 -1.66 -7.50 18.32
C ILE A 354 -0.23 -6.95 18.33
N PRO A 355 0.44 -6.86 19.51
CA PRO A 355 1.74 -6.21 19.66
C PRO A 355 2.81 -6.72 18.68
N GLU A 356 2.85 -8.02 18.43
CA GLU A 356 3.81 -8.66 17.52
C GLU A 356 3.62 -8.23 16.06
N LEU A 357 2.40 -7.80 15.69
CA LEU A 357 2.11 -7.23 14.39
C LEU A 357 2.42 -5.73 14.36
N ALA A 358 2.10 -5.00 15.43
CA ALA A 358 2.40 -3.57 15.54
C ALA A 358 3.91 -3.29 15.44
N GLU A 359 4.75 -4.24 15.88
CA GLU A 359 6.20 -4.15 15.75
C GLU A 359 6.71 -4.18 14.30
N LEU A 360 5.90 -4.59 13.33
CA LEU A 360 6.30 -4.58 11.91
C LEU A 360 6.39 -3.15 11.33
N ALA A 361 5.63 -2.21 11.87
CA ALA A 361 5.73 -0.82 11.48
C ALA A 361 7.06 -0.19 11.97
N PRO A 362 7.67 0.71 11.20
CA PRO A 362 8.74 1.58 11.69
C PRO A 362 8.28 2.42 12.86
N LYS A 363 9.20 3.13 13.52
CA LYS A 363 8.87 3.99 14.68
C LYS A 363 9.20 5.45 14.39
N GLY A 364 8.50 6.35 15.09
CA GLY A 364 8.73 7.79 14.97
C GLY A 364 8.57 8.27 13.52
N ASN A 365 9.47 9.13 13.11
CA ASN A 365 9.44 9.74 11.76
C ASN A 365 9.83 8.78 10.62
N ALA A 366 10.31 7.57 10.93
CA ALA A 366 10.54 6.56 9.89
C ALA A 366 9.24 5.88 9.39
N ARG A 367 8.10 6.08 10.06
CA ARG A 367 6.79 5.63 9.56
C ARG A 367 6.40 6.44 8.32
N LEU A 368 5.83 5.77 7.34
CA LEU A 368 5.36 6.43 6.11
C LEU A 368 4.34 7.55 6.40
N GLY A 369 3.46 7.35 7.39
CA GLY A 369 2.46 8.34 7.81
C GLY A 369 2.99 9.47 8.69
N ALA A 370 4.24 9.39 9.16
CA ALA A 370 4.85 10.40 10.05
C ALA A 370 6.16 11.01 9.48
N ASN A 371 6.52 10.62 8.26
CA ASN A 371 7.73 11.15 7.63
C ASN A 371 7.59 12.66 7.40
N PRO A 372 8.58 13.49 7.82
CA PRO A 372 8.51 14.94 7.66
C PRO A 372 8.34 15.41 6.21
N HIS A 373 8.86 14.66 5.23
CA HIS A 373 8.69 14.96 3.80
C HIS A 373 7.28 14.66 3.28
N ALA A 374 6.48 13.90 4.03
CA ALA A 374 5.11 13.53 3.65
C ALA A 374 4.03 14.25 4.47
N ASN A 375 4.40 15.16 5.36
CA ASN A 375 3.46 16.01 6.08
C ASN A 375 3.25 17.34 5.34
N GLY A 376 2.76 17.21 4.11
CA GLY A 376 2.78 18.24 3.09
C GLY A 376 1.75 19.33 3.23
N GLY A 377 1.53 19.90 4.39
CA GLY A 377 0.72 21.11 4.45
C GLY A 377 0.10 21.36 5.80
N LEU A 378 -0.39 22.58 5.98
CA LEU A 378 -1.22 22.95 7.12
C LEU A 378 -2.52 22.13 7.04
N LEU A 379 -2.79 21.40 8.10
CA LEU A 379 -4.08 20.75 8.24
C LEU A 379 -5.17 21.81 8.34
N LEU A 380 -6.37 21.52 7.82
CA LEU A 380 -7.52 22.45 7.91
C LEU A 380 -7.80 22.93 9.34
N LYS A 381 -7.47 22.12 10.34
CA LYS A 381 -7.58 22.48 11.75
C LYS A 381 -6.60 23.57 12.21
N ASP A 382 -5.56 23.82 11.45
CA ASP A 382 -4.48 24.76 11.76
C ASP A 382 -4.65 26.08 10.97
N LEU A 383 -5.69 26.15 10.13
CA LEU A 383 -6.14 27.35 9.41
C LEU A 383 -7.26 28.03 10.18
#